data_f48bf233c44055c51a2310ea88864faa
#
_entry.id   f48bf233c44055c51a2310ea88864faa
#
_cell.length_a   1.000
_cell.length_b   1.000
_cell.length_c   1.000
_cell.angle_alpha   90.00
_cell.angle_beta   90.00
_cell.angle_gamma   90.00
#
_symmetry.space_group_name_H-M   'P 1'
#
loop_
_entity.id
_entity.type
_entity.pdbx_description
1 polymer ?
#
loop_
_entity_poly.entity_id
_entity_poly.type
_entity_poly.pdbx_seq_one_letter_code
_entity_poly.pdbx_strand_id
1 'polypeptide(L)'
;FMWSLGNEAGDGTAFTAMKQAALALDDTRQFHYEGDFDLTKSDVISRMYPTADVMEKLGKKEPITISLYDNIANQLAADSKPITAEMYEGKPVLLCEYAHSMENSLGNFADYMADFEKYDNMCGGFIWDFVDQALHRKAQDGTDLWLYGTDFEKEEPRHWYSLPNTTAITGSNTYFCANGIIGADRTVHPQYYEVQKVYAPVQTLAVNPDSGSFTVKNKMLFTNINALECRWQIEVGGRLLMHGKLEPIDCPPLSEVTVSLPYTMDQVTGLTVSFATTRALPGLASGFTFAWDQFVLRPMPQPVAEKDGGDLHYDHRGNRVEVQGADFDLTIQNGRVVSWVIDGSQRLVAPLEPAYFRALTDNDIDFLNFVPPLIKFHPLYGWRRAQRRTHALRTVVQAGADNTVEVHIAMSTPRLREDLITYKIYPNGRLYVYHSAVPKQDMLRFGFQMTLPGSYEYVNWYGRGPHPSYRDRKTGAALGRYQSTVTALEHRYMRPQESSNRTDTYDLYLCDSHGEGFRVQAYYETPFAFSAYHYTTMGLDKAAHIHEIPYDPSLTTLNIDGAQCGVGGDLPGQGAVRAPYRVTAGEKCSYAFILEPMHKKK
;
A
#
# COMPACT_ATOMS: atom_id res chain seq x y z
N PHE A 1 5.61 -17.06 28.35
CA PHE A 1 6.69 -16.07 28.17
C PHE A 1 6.59 -14.96 29.22
N MET A 2 5.45 -14.25 29.31
CA MET A 2 5.21 -13.11 30.18
C MET A 2 3.74 -13.12 30.66
N TRP A 3 3.46 -12.67 31.87
CA TRP A 3 2.10 -12.53 32.38
C TRP A 3 1.57 -11.13 32.11
N SER A 4 0.33 -11.02 31.61
CA SER A 4 -0.40 -9.76 31.48
C SER A 4 -1.37 -9.62 32.64
N LEU A 5 -1.39 -8.45 33.29
CA LEU A 5 -2.31 -8.17 34.39
C LEU A 5 -3.68 -7.66 33.90
N GLY A 6 -3.78 -7.20 32.66
CA GLY A 6 -5.04 -6.68 32.11
C GLY A 6 -4.87 -6.06 30.75
N ASN A 7 -5.95 -5.45 30.26
CA ASN A 7 -5.99 -4.71 29.00
C ASN A 7 -6.95 -3.54 29.12
N GLU A 8 -6.47 -2.31 28.90
CA GLU A 8 -7.28 -1.08 28.83
C GLU A 8 -8.26 -0.88 30.00
N ALA A 9 -7.85 -1.24 31.21
CA ALA A 9 -8.74 -1.32 32.35
C ALA A 9 -8.45 -0.27 33.45
N GLY A 10 -7.66 0.76 33.13
CA GLY A 10 -7.26 1.80 34.08
C GLY A 10 -6.21 1.30 35.06
N ASP A 11 -6.20 1.83 36.30
CA ASP A 11 -5.29 1.43 37.36
C ASP A 11 -6.01 1.28 38.69
N GLY A 12 -5.41 0.55 39.65
CA GLY A 12 -5.94 0.35 40.97
C GLY A 12 -5.28 -0.77 41.78
N THR A 13 -5.69 -0.90 43.02
CA THR A 13 -5.14 -1.90 43.97
C THR A 13 -5.42 -3.35 43.55
N ALA A 14 -6.42 -3.59 42.70
CA ALA A 14 -6.72 -4.90 42.15
C ALA A 14 -5.53 -5.49 41.37
N PHE A 15 -4.84 -4.68 40.57
CA PHE A 15 -3.67 -5.13 39.79
C PHE A 15 -2.50 -5.54 40.70
N THR A 16 -2.30 -4.84 41.82
CA THR A 16 -1.29 -5.22 42.81
C THR A 16 -1.63 -6.57 43.44
N ALA A 17 -2.90 -6.77 43.82
CA ALA A 17 -3.36 -8.04 44.39
C ALA A 17 -3.26 -9.20 43.37
N MET A 18 -3.60 -8.95 42.11
CA MET A 18 -3.44 -9.92 41.00
C MET A 18 -1.98 -10.31 40.82
N LYS A 19 -1.04 -9.34 40.77
CA LYS A 19 0.40 -9.65 40.65
C LYS A 19 0.88 -10.49 41.84
N GLN A 20 0.49 -10.14 43.07
CA GLN A 20 0.87 -10.91 44.26
C GLN A 20 0.32 -12.35 44.24
N ALA A 21 -0.92 -12.54 43.82
CA ALA A 21 -1.50 -13.87 43.65
C ALA A 21 -0.81 -14.69 42.56
N ALA A 22 -0.47 -14.07 41.46
CA ALA A 22 0.26 -14.73 40.36
C ALA A 22 1.70 -15.12 40.77
N LEU A 23 2.43 -14.22 41.46
CA LEU A 23 3.76 -14.52 42.00
C LEU A 23 3.78 -15.67 43.01
N ALA A 24 2.68 -15.87 43.77
CA ALA A 24 2.57 -17.03 44.64
C ALA A 24 2.44 -18.37 43.89
N LEU A 25 2.09 -18.34 42.62
CA LEU A 25 1.96 -19.50 41.72
C LEU A 25 3.16 -19.68 40.79
N ASP A 26 3.69 -18.56 40.27
CA ASP A 26 4.81 -18.54 39.33
C ASP A 26 5.60 -17.22 39.48
N ASP A 27 6.79 -17.32 40.03
CA ASP A 27 7.73 -16.21 40.22
C ASP A 27 8.81 -16.16 39.12
N THR A 28 8.70 -17.00 38.08
CA THR A 28 9.73 -17.12 37.05
C THR A 28 9.50 -16.21 35.85
N ARG A 29 8.29 -15.66 35.66
CA ARG A 29 7.92 -14.82 34.50
C ARG A 29 7.73 -13.37 34.89
N GLN A 30 8.09 -12.51 33.95
CA GLN A 30 7.89 -11.07 34.08
C GLN A 30 6.43 -10.70 33.89
N PHE A 31 6.04 -9.57 34.43
CA PHE A 31 4.68 -9.02 34.31
C PHE A 31 4.70 -7.77 33.43
N HIS A 32 3.65 -7.60 32.65
CA HIS A 32 3.37 -6.36 31.95
C HIS A 32 1.91 -5.94 32.10
N TYR A 33 1.68 -4.64 31.96
CA TYR A 33 0.37 -4.02 31.83
C TYR A 33 0.56 -2.60 31.27
N GLU A 34 -0.13 -2.28 30.17
CA GLU A 34 0.04 -0.99 29.50
C GLU A 34 -0.56 0.18 30.27
N GLY A 35 -1.54 -0.08 31.14
CA GLY A 35 -2.15 0.91 32.03
C GLY A 35 -1.36 1.21 33.29
N ASP A 36 -0.21 0.59 33.51
CA ASP A 36 0.67 0.82 34.67
C ASP A 36 1.65 1.97 34.38
N PHE A 37 1.17 3.20 34.48
CA PHE A 37 1.98 4.38 34.14
C PHE A 37 2.96 4.80 35.24
N ASP A 38 2.78 4.34 36.47
CA ASP A 38 3.75 4.54 37.55
C ASP A 38 4.81 3.43 37.63
N LEU A 39 4.68 2.40 36.78
CA LEU A 39 5.57 1.24 36.67
C LEU A 39 5.83 0.52 38.00
N THR A 40 4.84 0.54 38.90
CA THR A 40 4.93 -0.14 40.21
C THR A 40 4.55 -1.61 40.16
N LYS A 41 3.83 -2.01 39.10
CA LYS A 41 3.28 -3.36 38.93
C LYS A 41 3.98 -4.13 37.82
N SER A 42 4.46 -3.42 36.77
CA SER A 42 5.07 -4.00 35.59
C SER A 42 6.59 -4.08 35.68
N ASP A 43 7.14 -5.15 35.17
CA ASP A 43 8.58 -5.37 35.05
C ASP A 43 9.12 -4.86 33.72
N VAL A 44 8.27 -4.54 32.77
CA VAL A 44 8.56 -3.96 31.46
C VAL A 44 7.70 -2.72 31.22
N ILE A 45 8.19 -1.78 30.42
CA ILE A 45 7.41 -0.64 29.95
C ILE A 45 6.57 -1.09 28.79
N SER A 46 5.28 -1.35 29.00
CA SER A 46 4.35 -1.80 27.97
C SER A 46 3.59 -0.60 27.40
N ARG A 47 3.49 -0.53 26.06
CA ARG A 47 2.78 0.56 25.36
C ARG A 47 1.95 0.01 24.22
N MET A 48 0.82 0.69 23.94
CA MET A 48 -0.02 0.45 22.78
C MET A 48 0.16 1.56 21.75
N TYR A 49 0.25 1.19 20.49
CA TYR A 49 0.20 2.06 19.31
C TYR A 49 1.04 3.35 19.41
N PRO A 50 2.29 3.32 19.89
CA PRO A 50 3.11 4.51 19.86
C PRO A 50 3.36 4.94 18.41
N THR A 51 3.31 6.24 18.16
CA THR A 51 3.75 6.79 16.87
C THR A 51 5.28 6.68 16.75
N ALA A 52 5.81 6.83 15.54
CA ALA A 52 7.27 6.79 15.32
C ALA A 52 8.05 7.78 16.20
N ASP A 53 7.49 8.98 16.42
CA ASP A 53 8.14 9.97 17.30
C ASP A 53 8.17 9.51 18.76
N VAL A 54 7.14 8.80 19.20
CA VAL A 54 7.08 8.20 20.55
C VAL A 54 8.03 7.01 20.63
N MET A 55 8.14 6.20 19.57
CA MET A 55 9.11 5.11 19.48
C MET A 55 10.55 5.60 19.69
N GLU A 56 10.91 6.68 19.00
CA GLU A 56 12.24 7.27 19.14
C GLU A 56 12.50 7.77 20.56
N LYS A 57 11.51 8.41 21.21
CA LYS A 57 11.61 8.83 22.62
C LYS A 57 11.77 7.65 23.57
N LEU A 58 10.97 6.59 23.40
CA LEU A 58 11.07 5.35 24.19
C LEU A 58 12.48 4.73 24.07
N GLY A 59 13.00 4.64 22.86
CA GLY A 59 14.34 4.12 22.60
C GLY A 59 15.44 4.98 23.24
N LYS A 60 15.30 6.30 23.20
CA LYS A 60 16.24 7.26 23.85
C LYS A 60 16.05 7.38 25.35
N LYS A 61 15.07 6.73 25.94
CA LYS A 61 14.70 6.85 27.35
C LYS A 61 14.32 8.29 27.74
N GLU A 62 13.68 9.00 26.82
CA GLU A 62 13.16 10.34 27.05
C GLU A 62 11.80 10.27 27.77
N PRO A 63 11.43 11.32 28.54
CA PRO A 63 10.11 11.38 29.14
C PRO A 63 9.00 11.35 28.10
N ILE A 64 7.97 10.52 28.34
CA ILE A 64 6.76 10.46 27.52
C ILE A 64 5.53 10.75 28.36
N THR A 65 4.55 11.40 27.75
CA THR A 65 3.22 11.60 28.34
C THR A 65 2.21 10.74 27.58
N ILE A 66 1.08 10.44 28.21
CA ILE A 66 -0.04 9.78 27.58
C ILE A 66 -0.61 10.70 26.51
N SER A 67 -0.85 10.15 25.34
CA SER A 67 -1.45 10.89 24.24
C SER A 67 -2.98 10.86 24.32
N LEU A 68 -3.63 11.72 23.51
CA LEU A 68 -5.07 11.67 23.31
C LEU A 68 -5.57 10.35 22.68
N TYR A 69 -4.65 9.55 22.15
CA TYR A 69 -4.94 8.26 21.52
C TYR A 69 -4.92 7.08 22.49
N ASP A 70 -4.41 7.29 23.71
CA ASP A 70 -4.48 6.27 24.73
C ASP A 70 -5.95 6.09 25.19
N ASN A 71 -6.30 4.86 25.55
CA ASN A 71 -7.62 4.54 26.06
C ASN A 71 -8.03 5.46 27.21
N ILE A 72 -9.31 5.87 27.25
CA ILE A 72 -9.84 6.81 28.26
C ILE A 72 -9.60 6.30 29.69
N ALA A 73 -9.77 4.99 29.95
CA ALA A 73 -9.53 4.43 31.27
C ALA A 73 -8.07 4.59 31.69
N ASN A 74 -7.13 4.38 30.76
CA ASN A 74 -5.71 4.59 31.00
C ASN A 74 -5.36 6.06 31.17
N GLN A 75 -5.97 6.96 30.38
CA GLN A 75 -5.78 8.40 30.54
C GLN A 75 -6.22 8.89 31.93
N LEU A 76 -7.36 8.42 32.42
CA LEU A 76 -7.87 8.75 33.78
C LEU A 76 -6.98 8.18 34.87
N ALA A 77 -6.50 6.94 34.71
CA ALA A 77 -5.62 6.28 35.67
C ALA A 77 -4.25 6.94 35.80
N ALA A 78 -3.72 7.43 34.68
CA ALA A 78 -2.38 8.00 34.62
C ALA A 78 -2.23 9.34 35.32
N ASP A 79 -3.31 10.04 35.62
CA ASP A 79 -3.30 11.37 36.25
C ASP A 79 -2.34 12.34 35.54
N SER A 80 -2.20 12.18 34.22
CA SER A 80 -1.32 12.97 33.34
C SER A 80 0.18 12.98 33.72
N LYS A 81 0.63 12.02 34.52
CA LYS A 81 2.05 11.92 34.90
C LYS A 81 2.87 11.34 33.76
N PRO A 82 4.04 11.92 33.43
CA PRO A 82 4.92 11.35 32.43
C PRO A 82 5.66 10.12 32.99
N ILE A 83 5.99 9.17 32.10
CA ILE A 83 7.06 8.21 32.37
C ILE A 83 8.37 9.01 32.30
N THR A 84 9.13 9.04 33.38
CA THR A 84 10.38 9.80 33.48
C THR A 84 11.59 8.94 33.13
N ALA A 85 12.75 9.58 32.88
CA ALA A 85 13.98 8.88 32.50
C ALA A 85 14.41 7.83 33.56
N GLU A 86 14.22 8.11 34.83
CA GLU A 86 14.60 7.20 35.94
C GLU A 86 13.75 5.93 35.94
N MET A 87 12.50 5.99 35.45
CA MET A 87 11.60 4.85 35.40
C MET A 87 12.00 3.82 34.34
N TYR A 88 12.88 4.18 33.37
CA TYR A 88 13.41 3.24 32.40
C TYR A 88 14.52 2.34 32.94
N GLU A 89 15.09 2.65 34.11
CA GLU A 89 16.22 1.90 34.65
C GLU A 89 15.83 0.43 34.90
N GLY A 90 16.58 -0.47 34.26
CA GLY A 90 16.38 -1.91 34.37
C GLY A 90 15.10 -2.45 33.71
N LYS A 91 14.32 -1.62 33.01
CA LYS A 91 13.08 -2.05 32.35
C LYS A 91 13.19 -1.96 30.84
N PRO A 92 12.98 -3.07 30.09
CA PRO A 92 12.86 -3.04 28.66
C PRO A 92 11.51 -2.46 28.22
N VAL A 93 11.43 -2.01 26.97
CA VAL A 93 10.20 -1.53 26.33
C VAL A 93 9.61 -2.62 25.44
N LEU A 94 8.32 -2.88 25.63
CA LEU A 94 7.53 -3.82 24.83
C LEU A 94 6.30 -3.10 24.26
N LEU A 95 6.02 -3.27 22.97
CA LEU A 95 4.75 -2.85 22.41
C LEU A 95 3.76 -4.00 22.50
N CYS A 96 2.86 -3.96 23.48
CA CYS A 96 1.85 -5.02 23.65
C CYS A 96 0.84 -5.03 22.49
N GLU A 97 0.65 -3.88 21.84
CA GLU A 97 -0.04 -3.76 20.56
C GLU A 97 0.62 -2.67 19.72
N TYR A 98 0.79 -2.91 18.41
CA TYR A 98 1.30 -1.91 17.48
C TYR A 98 0.92 -2.25 16.04
N ALA A 99 1.14 -1.30 15.12
CA ALA A 99 0.91 -1.49 13.69
C ALA A 99 -0.47 -2.08 13.41
N HIS A 100 -1.52 -1.33 13.77
CA HIS A 100 -2.91 -1.77 13.68
C HIS A 100 -3.28 -2.16 12.25
N SER A 101 -3.56 -3.44 12.02
CA SER A 101 -3.72 -4.04 10.69
C SER A 101 -5.16 -4.00 10.16
N MET A 102 -5.95 -3.00 10.55
CA MET A 102 -7.34 -2.89 10.11
C MET A 102 -7.41 -2.65 8.62
N GLU A 103 -8.04 -3.59 7.89
CA GLU A 103 -8.30 -3.53 6.45
C GLU A 103 -7.03 -3.18 5.64
N ASN A 104 -7.07 -2.22 4.73
CA ASN A 104 -5.91 -1.79 3.95
C ASN A 104 -5.01 -0.83 4.76
N SER A 105 -4.23 -1.39 5.64
CA SER A 105 -3.35 -0.68 6.59
C SER A 105 -1.97 -1.31 6.69
N LEU A 106 -1.32 -1.13 7.85
CA LEU A 106 0.05 -1.58 8.14
C LEU A 106 1.09 -0.90 7.23
N GLY A 107 0.90 0.42 7.01
CA GLY A 107 1.91 1.29 6.40
C GLY A 107 3.10 1.51 7.33
N ASN A 108 4.23 1.92 6.78
CA ASN A 108 5.50 2.23 7.48
C ASN A 108 5.99 1.17 8.48
N PHE A 109 5.61 -0.08 8.29
CA PHE A 109 5.94 -1.17 9.21
C PHE A 109 7.45 -1.38 9.39
N ALA A 110 8.23 -1.18 8.33
CA ALA A 110 9.69 -1.27 8.37
C ALA A 110 10.33 -0.25 9.33
N ASP A 111 9.71 0.91 9.55
CA ASP A 111 10.24 1.95 10.43
C ASP A 111 10.26 1.48 11.89
N TYR A 112 9.22 0.74 12.32
CA TYR A 112 9.19 0.15 13.67
C TYR A 112 10.34 -0.83 13.89
N MET A 113 10.62 -1.68 12.90
CA MET A 113 11.72 -2.65 13.03
C MET A 113 13.08 -1.97 13.06
N ALA A 114 13.25 -0.86 12.33
CA ALA A 114 14.46 -0.06 12.40
C ALA A 114 14.70 0.49 13.82
N ASP A 115 13.66 0.93 14.52
CA ASP A 115 13.76 1.40 15.90
C ASP A 115 14.02 0.25 16.88
N PHE A 116 13.37 -0.90 16.72
CA PHE A 116 13.66 -2.09 17.54
C PHE A 116 15.12 -2.56 17.40
N GLU A 117 15.68 -2.48 16.21
CA GLU A 117 17.09 -2.86 15.98
C GLU A 117 18.09 -1.79 16.43
N LYS A 118 17.66 -0.52 16.53
CA LYS A 118 18.52 0.62 16.87
C LYS A 118 18.76 0.78 18.37
N TYR A 119 17.76 0.44 19.19
CA TYR A 119 17.78 0.73 20.61
C TYR A 119 17.77 -0.54 21.46
N ASP A 120 18.80 -0.72 22.29
CA ASP A 120 19.01 -1.93 23.12
C ASP A 120 17.91 -2.18 24.17
N ASN A 121 17.17 -1.15 24.56
CA ASN A 121 16.08 -1.26 25.51
C ASN A 121 14.75 -1.66 24.87
N MET A 122 14.66 -1.73 23.55
CA MET A 122 13.46 -2.12 22.82
C MET A 122 13.44 -3.62 22.58
N CYS A 123 12.47 -4.35 23.11
CA CYS A 123 12.43 -5.82 22.98
C CYS A 123 11.44 -6.35 21.94
N GLY A 124 10.72 -5.48 21.25
CA GLY A 124 9.79 -5.86 20.18
C GLY A 124 8.33 -5.54 20.50
N GLY A 125 7.41 -6.16 19.75
CA GLY A 125 5.99 -5.91 19.91
C GLY A 125 5.11 -6.95 19.23
N PHE A 126 3.79 -6.84 19.43
CA PHE A 126 2.77 -7.70 18.88
C PHE A 126 1.85 -6.90 17.98
N ILE A 127 1.74 -7.29 16.71
CA ILE A 127 0.83 -6.66 15.75
C ILE A 127 -0.60 -6.91 16.18
N TRP A 128 -1.44 -5.88 16.18
CA TRP A 128 -2.87 -6.05 16.28
C TRP A 128 -3.51 -5.99 14.89
N ASP A 129 -4.01 -7.10 14.27
CA ASP A 129 -4.20 -8.41 14.87
C ASP A 129 -3.73 -9.49 13.88
N PHE A 130 -3.93 -10.78 14.19
CA PHE A 130 -3.52 -11.88 13.31
C PHE A 130 -4.60 -12.24 12.30
N VAL A 131 -5.87 -12.33 12.72
CA VAL A 131 -6.99 -12.81 11.89
C VAL A 131 -8.17 -11.85 11.98
N ASP A 132 -8.75 -11.50 10.84
CA ASP A 132 -10.00 -10.75 10.79
C ASP A 132 -11.10 -11.42 11.61
N GLN A 133 -11.79 -10.63 12.44
CA GLN A 133 -12.85 -11.08 13.33
C GLN A 133 -14.21 -10.97 12.62
N ALA A 134 -14.45 -11.82 11.62
CA ALA A 134 -15.71 -11.88 10.88
C ALA A 134 -16.27 -13.30 10.83
N LEU A 135 -17.58 -13.42 10.68
CA LEU A 135 -18.29 -14.70 10.61
C LEU A 135 -18.88 -14.92 9.22
N HIS A 136 -18.67 -16.09 8.67
CA HIS A 136 -19.24 -16.50 7.40
C HIS A 136 -20.68 -16.97 7.54
N ARG A 137 -21.53 -16.53 6.64
CA ARG A 137 -22.92 -16.98 6.49
C ARG A 137 -23.28 -17.05 5.02
N LYS A 138 -24.13 -17.99 4.62
CA LYS A 138 -24.75 -17.98 3.29
C LYS A 138 -26.14 -17.35 3.36
N ALA A 139 -26.42 -16.43 2.43
CA ALA A 139 -27.74 -15.89 2.19
C ALA A 139 -28.66 -16.95 1.54
N GLN A 140 -29.95 -16.67 1.49
CA GLN A 140 -30.93 -17.60 0.89
C GLN A 140 -30.69 -17.85 -0.61
N ASP A 141 -30.15 -16.87 -1.32
CA ASP A 141 -29.79 -16.96 -2.75
C ASP A 141 -28.42 -17.63 -3.00
N GLY A 142 -27.73 -18.05 -1.92
CA GLY A 142 -26.40 -18.68 -1.97
C GLY A 142 -25.22 -17.72 -1.91
N THR A 143 -25.45 -16.41 -1.83
CA THR A 143 -24.39 -15.40 -1.70
C THR A 143 -23.61 -15.61 -0.41
N ASP A 144 -22.28 -15.55 -0.48
CA ASP A 144 -21.40 -15.59 0.68
C ASP A 144 -21.39 -14.23 1.37
N LEU A 145 -21.78 -14.23 2.64
CA LEU A 145 -21.80 -13.07 3.50
C LEU A 145 -20.68 -13.19 4.53
N TRP A 146 -19.86 -12.16 4.62
CA TRP A 146 -18.89 -11.98 5.70
C TRP A 146 -19.41 -10.86 6.59
N LEU A 147 -19.84 -11.21 7.79
CA LEU A 147 -20.52 -10.34 8.74
C LEU A 147 -19.60 -10.01 9.91
N TYR A 148 -19.64 -8.75 10.33
CA TYR A 148 -18.79 -8.23 11.40
C TYR A 148 -19.48 -7.11 12.18
N GLY A 149 -19.01 -6.85 13.41
CA GLY A 149 -19.45 -5.72 14.23
C GLY A 149 -20.96 -5.65 14.43
N THR A 150 -21.54 -4.56 13.99
CA THR A 150 -22.95 -4.26 14.18
C THR A 150 -23.91 -5.02 13.27
N ASP A 151 -23.44 -5.86 12.36
CA ASP A 151 -24.29 -6.70 11.50
C ASP A 151 -25.19 -7.67 12.28
N PHE A 152 -24.83 -7.95 13.52
CA PHE A 152 -25.57 -8.85 14.43
C PHE A 152 -26.52 -8.11 15.36
N GLU A 153 -26.53 -6.77 15.33
CA GLU A 153 -27.44 -5.98 16.14
C GLU A 153 -28.85 -6.03 15.57
N LYS A 154 -29.86 -6.13 16.44
CA LYS A 154 -31.25 -5.98 16.02
C LYS A 154 -31.46 -4.54 15.56
N GLU A 155 -32.17 -4.36 14.44
CA GLU A 155 -32.66 -3.06 13.99
C GLU A 155 -33.67 -2.50 15.02
N GLU A 156 -33.18 -1.83 16.05
CA GLU A 156 -34.02 -0.96 16.87
C GLU A 156 -34.09 0.42 16.23
N PRO A 157 -35.24 1.11 16.27
CA PRO A 157 -35.36 2.46 15.74
C PRO A 157 -34.35 3.39 16.46
N ARG A 158 -33.30 3.80 15.76
CA ARG A 158 -32.29 4.70 16.30
C ARG A 158 -32.89 6.11 16.36
N HIS A 159 -33.05 6.64 17.55
CA HIS A 159 -33.35 8.07 17.70
C HIS A 159 -32.16 8.89 17.14
N TRP A 160 -32.44 9.98 16.44
CA TRP A 160 -31.44 10.86 15.83
C TRP A 160 -30.39 11.41 16.82
N TYR A 161 -30.75 11.45 18.12
CA TYR A 161 -29.86 11.86 19.22
C TYR A 161 -29.19 10.66 19.93
N SER A 162 -29.50 9.44 19.58
CA SER A 162 -28.69 8.31 20.01
C SER A 162 -27.33 8.55 19.38
N LEU A 163 -26.35 8.92 20.19
CA LEU A 163 -24.96 8.73 19.79
C LEU A 163 -24.88 7.32 19.19
N PRO A 164 -24.20 7.17 18.05
CA PRO A 164 -24.04 5.85 17.48
C PRO A 164 -23.57 4.96 18.61
N ASN A 165 -24.30 3.90 18.83
CA ASN A 165 -24.23 2.93 19.88
C ASN A 165 -22.98 3.08 20.76
N THR A 166 -23.12 3.02 22.09
CA THR A 166 -21.99 3.03 23.02
C THR A 166 -20.86 2.05 22.63
N THR A 167 -21.15 1.04 21.84
CA THR A 167 -20.21 0.17 21.14
C THR A 167 -19.26 0.93 20.22
N ALA A 168 -19.65 2.04 19.60
CA ALA A 168 -18.75 2.90 18.84
C ALA A 168 -17.68 3.57 19.72
N ILE A 169 -18.02 3.89 20.99
CA ILE A 169 -17.10 4.45 21.96
C ILE A 169 -16.23 3.35 22.60
N THR A 170 -16.68 2.11 22.60
CA THR A 170 -15.99 0.96 23.21
C THR A 170 -15.16 0.13 22.24
N GLY A 171 -14.99 0.56 21.00
CA GLY A 171 -14.18 -0.14 19.98
C GLY A 171 -14.89 -1.29 19.26
N SER A 172 -16.14 -1.65 19.60
CA SER A 172 -16.95 -2.57 18.79
C SER A 172 -17.73 -1.83 17.71
N ASN A 173 -17.06 -0.90 17.05
CA ASN A 173 -17.59 -0.16 15.93
C ASN A 173 -17.75 -1.09 14.71
N THR A 174 -18.60 -0.71 13.78
CA THR A 174 -18.93 -1.46 12.56
C THR A 174 -17.68 -1.97 11.83
N TYR A 175 -16.55 -1.25 11.91
CA TYR A 175 -15.33 -1.55 11.13
C TYR A 175 -14.16 -2.10 11.96
N PHE A 176 -14.23 -2.08 13.29
CA PHE A 176 -13.11 -2.41 14.17
C PHE A 176 -12.94 -3.92 14.43
N CYS A 177 -13.45 -4.77 13.57
CA CYS A 177 -13.36 -6.22 13.70
C CYS A 177 -12.45 -6.86 12.66
N ALA A 178 -12.20 -6.19 11.53
CA ALA A 178 -11.36 -6.70 10.45
C ALA A 178 -9.93 -6.14 10.59
N ASN A 179 -9.20 -6.65 11.58
CA ASN A 179 -7.89 -6.14 11.98
C ASN A 179 -6.74 -7.09 11.62
N GLY A 180 -7.03 -8.19 10.92
CA GLY A 180 -6.08 -9.26 10.67
C GLY A 180 -5.03 -8.94 9.61
N ILE A 181 -3.84 -9.53 9.76
CA ILE A 181 -2.89 -9.67 8.64
C ILE A 181 -3.30 -10.80 7.69
N ILE A 182 -4.28 -11.60 8.09
CA ILE A 182 -4.98 -12.59 7.26
C ILE A 182 -6.49 -12.46 7.43
N GLY A 183 -7.23 -12.81 6.39
CA GLY A 183 -8.69 -12.76 6.38
C GLY A 183 -9.35 -13.78 7.32
N ALA A 184 -10.63 -13.59 7.61
CA ALA A 184 -11.42 -14.51 8.41
C ALA A 184 -11.51 -15.91 7.79
N ASP A 185 -11.42 -16.02 6.47
CA ASP A 185 -11.33 -17.26 5.70
C ASP A 185 -9.92 -17.88 5.64
N ARG A 186 -8.94 -17.25 6.30
CA ARG A 186 -7.51 -17.61 6.34
C ARG A 186 -6.74 -17.29 5.04
N THR A 187 -7.32 -16.59 4.08
CA THR A 187 -6.55 -16.02 2.98
C THR A 187 -5.62 -14.93 3.49
N VAL A 188 -4.44 -14.81 2.89
CA VAL A 188 -3.46 -13.80 3.32
C VAL A 188 -3.82 -12.43 2.74
N HIS A 189 -3.74 -11.40 3.57
CA HIS A 189 -3.80 -10.02 3.11
C HIS A 189 -2.43 -9.52 2.59
N PRO A 190 -2.38 -8.46 1.77
CA PRO A 190 -1.12 -7.90 1.28
C PRO A 190 -0.12 -7.54 2.38
N GLN A 191 -0.60 -7.12 3.56
CA GLN A 191 0.23 -6.80 4.72
C GLN A 191 0.98 -8.02 5.29
N TYR A 192 0.49 -9.23 5.09
CA TYR A 192 1.20 -10.46 5.47
C TYR A 192 2.59 -10.54 4.83
N TYR A 193 2.70 -10.21 3.55
CA TYR A 193 3.96 -10.23 2.82
C TYR A 193 4.92 -9.13 3.28
N GLU A 194 4.40 -7.98 3.70
CA GLU A 194 5.18 -6.92 4.32
C GLU A 194 5.76 -7.39 5.66
N VAL A 195 4.92 -8.00 6.51
CA VAL A 195 5.34 -8.57 7.80
C VAL A 195 6.39 -9.66 7.59
N GLN A 196 6.16 -10.60 6.66
CA GLN A 196 7.12 -11.66 6.34
C GLN A 196 8.48 -11.09 5.94
N LYS A 197 8.49 -10.07 5.08
CA LYS A 197 9.72 -9.43 4.61
C LYS A 197 10.44 -8.67 5.71
N VAL A 198 9.72 -7.88 6.49
CA VAL A 198 10.30 -7.02 7.53
C VAL A 198 10.78 -7.84 8.73
N TYR A 199 10.09 -8.93 9.08
CA TYR A 199 10.48 -9.84 10.14
C TYR A 199 11.57 -10.85 9.71
N ALA A 200 12.01 -10.83 8.45
CA ALA A 200 13.01 -11.77 7.96
C ALA A 200 14.27 -11.76 8.85
N PRO A 201 14.68 -12.91 9.37
CA PRO A 201 15.80 -12.97 10.31
C PRO A 201 17.17 -13.03 9.63
N VAL A 202 17.21 -12.98 8.30
CA VAL A 202 18.42 -12.84 7.49
C VAL A 202 18.23 -11.64 6.56
N GLN A 203 19.22 -10.80 6.47
CA GLN A 203 19.19 -9.59 5.64
C GLN A 203 20.46 -9.49 4.80
N THR A 204 20.30 -9.09 3.54
CA THR A 204 21.41 -8.67 2.68
C THR A 204 21.51 -7.15 2.75
N LEU A 205 22.68 -6.62 3.16
CA LEU A 205 22.82 -5.19 3.48
C LEU A 205 23.37 -4.39 2.30
N ALA A 206 24.57 -4.69 1.88
CA ALA A 206 25.33 -3.90 0.90
C ALA A 206 25.71 -4.77 -0.29
N VAL A 207 25.59 -4.21 -1.48
CA VAL A 207 26.01 -4.83 -2.73
C VAL A 207 27.01 -3.93 -3.41
N ASN A 208 28.16 -4.50 -3.78
CA ASN A 208 29.13 -3.85 -4.65
C ASN A 208 28.91 -4.36 -6.10
N PRO A 209 28.36 -3.54 -7.00
CA PRO A 209 28.06 -3.97 -8.37
C PRO A 209 29.30 -4.35 -9.19
N ASP A 210 30.47 -3.80 -8.87
CA ASP A 210 31.70 -4.03 -9.65
C ASP A 210 32.36 -5.36 -9.31
N SER A 211 32.32 -5.75 -8.02
CA SER A 211 32.92 -7.01 -7.54
C SER A 211 31.93 -8.15 -7.40
N GLY A 212 30.62 -7.89 -7.53
CA GLY A 212 29.58 -8.88 -7.26
C GLY A 212 29.49 -9.31 -5.78
N SER A 213 30.10 -8.56 -4.86
CA SER A 213 30.07 -8.89 -3.43
C SER A 213 28.88 -8.25 -2.73
N PHE A 214 28.39 -8.92 -1.68
CA PHE A 214 27.33 -8.42 -0.81
C PHE A 214 27.55 -8.87 0.63
N THR A 215 26.99 -8.14 1.59
CA THR A 215 27.07 -8.47 3.01
C THR A 215 25.78 -9.13 3.46
N VAL A 216 25.89 -10.29 4.11
CA VAL A 216 24.76 -10.99 4.73
C VAL A 216 24.83 -10.80 6.24
N LYS A 217 23.73 -10.36 6.84
CA LYS A 217 23.55 -10.21 8.29
C LYS A 217 22.63 -11.30 8.80
N ASN A 218 23.12 -12.06 9.79
CA ASN A 218 22.35 -13.03 10.52
C ASN A 218 21.75 -12.39 11.78
N LYS A 219 20.43 -12.24 11.81
CA LYS A 219 19.70 -11.72 12.97
C LYS A 219 19.16 -12.83 13.87
N MET A 220 19.35 -14.11 13.51
CA MET A 220 18.95 -15.25 14.34
C MET A 220 19.79 -15.33 15.59
N LEU A 221 19.17 -15.77 16.71
CA LEU A 221 19.84 -15.87 18.01
C LEU A 221 20.61 -17.19 18.19
N PHE A 222 20.21 -18.27 17.48
CA PHE A 222 20.68 -19.63 17.75
C PHE A 222 21.08 -20.43 16.50
N THR A 223 20.81 -19.92 15.30
CA THR A 223 20.97 -20.68 14.06
C THR A 223 21.98 -20.03 13.14
N ASN A 224 22.97 -20.79 12.67
CA ASN A 224 23.91 -20.35 11.65
C ASN A 224 23.23 -20.37 10.27
N ILE A 225 23.55 -19.40 9.39
CA ILE A 225 22.98 -19.30 8.04
C ILE A 225 23.33 -20.52 7.17
N ASN A 226 24.39 -21.26 7.45
CA ASN A 226 24.74 -22.48 6.72
C ASN A 226 23.64 -23.58 6.75
N ALA A 227 22.64 -23.45 7.64
CA ALA A 227 21.44 -24.29 7.64
C ALA A 227 20.43 -23.93 6.54
N LEU A 228 20.62 -22.82 5.82
CA LEU A 228 19.77 -22.32 4.74
C LEU A 228 20.49 -22.43 3.40
N GLU A 229 19.72 -22.56 2.33
CA GLU A 229 20.21 -22.49 0.95
C GLU A 229 20.17 -21.03 0.48
N CYS A 230 21.32 -20.46 0.15
CA CYS A 230 21.41 -19.14 -0.46
C CYS A 230 21.24 -19.26 -1.97
N ARG A 231 20.23 -18.55 -2.52
CA ARG A 231 19.93 -18.46 -3.95
C ARG A 231 20.12 -17.01 -4.40
N TRP A 232 20.55 -16.84 -5.64
CA TRP A 232 20.68 -15.52 -6.24
C TRP A 232 20.11 -15.50 -7.65
N GLN A 233 19.60 -14.36 -8.06
CA GLN A 233 19.08 -14.09 -9.39
C GLN A 233 19.53 -12.71 -9.84
N ILE A 234 19.91 -12.61 -11.11
CA ILE A 234 20.28 -11.35 -11.73
C ILE A 234 19.41 -11.08 -12.94
N GLU A 235 19.09 -9.82 -13.13
CA GLU A 235 18.18 -9.34 -14.14
C GLU A 235 18.78 -8.22 -14.97
N VAL A 236 18.36 -8.17 -16.24
CA VAL A 236 18.58 -7.05 -17.14
C VAL A 236 17.24 -6.59 -17.69
N GLY A 237 16.83 -5.36 -17.37
CA GLY A 237 15.55 -4.82 -17.81
C GLY A 237 14.34 -5.66 -17.34
N GLY A 238 14.40 -6.23 -16.15
CA GLY A 238 13.37 -7.10 -15.59
C GLY A 238 13.28 -8.49 -16.22
N ARG A 239 14.26 -8.87 -17.05
CA ARG A 239 14.37 -10.22 -17.59
C ARG A 239 15.44 -10.98 -16.85
N LEU A 240 15.11 -12.16 -16.35
CA LEU A 240 16.08 -13.05 -15.72
C LEU A 240 17.21 -13.35 -16.70
N LEU A 241 18.42 -12.98 -16.34
CA LEU A 241 19.63 -13.28 -17.11
C LEU A 241 20.28 -14.56 -16.64
N MET A 242 20.45 -14.68 -15.31
CA MET A 242 21.14 -15.81 -14.70
C MET A 242 20.64 -16.02 -13.26
N HIS A 243 20.72 -17.23 -12.79
CA HIS A 243 20.44 -17.58 -11.40
C HIS A 243 21.34 -18.72 -10.93
N GLY A 244 21.48 -18.87 -9.62
CA GLY A 244 22.29 -19.94 -9.06
C GLY A 244 22.12 -20.06 -7.55
N LYS A 245 22.94 -20.93 -7.00
CA LYS A 245 23.08 -21.16 -5.56
C LYS A 245 24.51 -20.92 -5.16
N LEU A 246 24.69 -20.52 -3.91
CA LEU A 246 26.01 -20.46 -3.28
C LEU A 246 26.24 -21.67 -2.40
N GLU A 247 27.53 -21.99 -2.16
CA GLU A 247 27.89 -22.91 -1.10
C GLU A 247 27.34 -22.43 0.25
N PRO A 248 27.12 -23.32 1.22
CA PRO A 248 26.61 -22.95 2.54
C PRO A 248 27.44 -21.81 3.17
N ILE A 249 26.76 -20.74 3.52
CA ILE A 249 27.38 -19.52 4.07
C ILE A 249 27.60 -19.72 5.58
N ASP A 250 28.85 -19.77 6.03
CA ASP A 250 29.18 -19.78 7.44
C ASP A 250 29.04 -18.38 8.04
N CYS A 251 27.87 -18.09 8.61
CA CYS A 251 27.57 -16.85 9.30
C CYS A 251 26.87 -17.18 10.63
N PRO A 252 27.61 -17.16 11.74
CA PRO A 252 27.07 -17.46 13.06
C PRO A 252 25.94 -16.51 13.49
N PRO A 253 25.16 -16.87 14.53
CA PRO A 253 24.17 -15.96 15.10
C PRO A 253 24.72 -14.57 15.40
N LEU A 254 23.89 -13.54 15.13
CA LEU A 254 24.20 -12.11 15.41
C LEU A 254 25.52 -11.61 14.78
N SER A 255 25.89 -12.16 13.61
CA SER A 255 27.11 -11.77 12.91
C SER A 255 26.83 -11.36 11.45
N GLU A 256 27.87 -10.86 10.80
CA GLU A 256 27.84 -10.46 9.39
C GLU A 256 29.02 -11.10 8.64
N VAL A 257 28.80 -11.42 7.36
CA VAL A 257 29.82 -11.94 6.47
C VAL A 257 29.68 -11.36 5.07
N THR A 258 30.80 -11.07 4.42
CA THR A 258 30.81 -10.66 3.00
C THR A 258 30.95 -11.91 2.10
N VAL A 259 30.11 -11.99 1.11
CA VAL A 259 30.03 -13.08 0.15
C VAL A 259 30.18 -12.52 -1.26
N SER A 260 30.73 -13.27 -2.19
CA SER A 260 30.89 -12.86 -3.58
C SER A 260 30.14 -13.80 -4.51
N LEU A 261 29.51 -13.25 -5.55
CA LEU A 261 28.92 -14.04 -6.62
C LEU A 261 29.98 -14.57 -7.58
N PRO A 262 29.77 -15.73 -8.19
CA PRO A 262 30.77 -16.37 -9.05
C PRO A 262 30.86 -15.74 -10.46
N TYR A 263 30.50 -14.46 -10.63
CA TYR A 263 30.57 -13.78 -11.91
C TYR A 263 30.57 -12.24 -11.74
N THR A 264 30.87 -11.52 -12.85
CA THR A 264 30.84 -10.04 -12.85
C THR A 264 29.46 -9.49 -13.15
N MET A 265 29.09 -8.40 -12.50
CA MET A 265 27.76 -7.75 -12.63
C MET A 265 27.69 -6.72 -13.77
N ASP A 266 28.45 -6.91 -14.84
CA ASP A 266 28.41 -5.98 -15.96
C ASP A 266 27.02 -5.97 -16.63
N GLN A 267 26.43 -4.78 -16.84
CA GLN A 267 25.10 -4.56 -17.39
C GLN A 267 23.90 -5.09 -16.58
N VAL A 268 24.10 -5.66 -15.40
CA VAL A 268 22.99 -6.12 -14.54
C VAL A 268 22.21 -4.93 -13.99
N THR A 269 20.88 -4.96 -14.13
CA THR A 269 19.99 -3.92 -13.59
C THR A 269 19.47 -4.25 -12.22
N GLY A 270 19.37 -5.53 -11.87
CA GLY A 270 18.84 -6.00 -10.58
C GLY A 270 19.50 -7.28 -10.10
N LEU A 271 19.66 -7.38 -8.77
CA LEU A 271 20.08 -8.57 -8.05
C LEU A 271 19.05 -8.89 -6.99
N THR A 272 18.60 -10.15 -6.93
CA THR A 272 17.82 -10.69 -5.83
C THR A 272 18.63 -11.79 -5.15
N VAL A 273 18.77 -11.70 -3.83
CA VAL A 273 19.37 -12.73 -2.97
C VAL A 273 18.28 -13.29 -2.08
N SER A 274 18.18 -14.60 -1.95
CA SER A 274 17.17 -15.25 -1.11
C SER A 274 17.75 -16.44 -0.35
N PHE A 275 17.14 -16.71 0.80
CA PHE A 275 17.52 -17.81 1.68
C PHE A 275 16.30 -18.73 1.85
N ALA A 276 16.50 -20.01 1.56
CA ALA A 276 15.44 -20.99 1.61
C ALA A 276 15.77 -22.13 2.59
N THR A 277 14.73 -22.76 3.14
CA THR A 277 14.87 -23.93 4.00
C THR A 277 15.42 -25.11 3.21
N THR A 278 16.43 -25.81 3.75
CA THR A 278 17.02 -27.01 3.14
C THR A 278 16.20 -28.27 3.42
N ARG A 279 15.36 -28.23 4.43
CA ARG A 279 14.47 -29.33 4.87
C ARG A 279 13.12 -28.78 5.32
N ALA A 280 12.12 -29.63 5.43
CA ALA A 280 10.86 -29.25 6.06
C ALA A 280 11.06 -28.95 7.55
N LEU A 281 10.44 -27.87 8.01
CA LEU A 281 10.34 -27.45 9.41
C LEU A 281 8.87 -27.44 9.83
N PRO A 282 8.53 -27.41 11.13
CA PRO A 282 7.14 -27.29 11.56
C PRO A 282 6.45 -26.09 10.88
N GLY A 283 5.41 -26.37 10.09
CA GLY A 283 4.67 -25.36 9.34
C GLY A 283 5.32 -24.83 8.05
N LEU A 284 6.55 -25.27 7.71
CA LEU A 284 7.27 -24.82 6.51
C LEU A 284 7.75 -25.98 5.66
N ALA A 285 7.48 -25.93 4.36
CA ALA A 285 8.00 -26.91 3.41
C ALA A 285 9.51 -26.75 3.17
N SER A 286 10.18 -27.81 2.73
CA SER A 286 11.53 -27.69 2.18
C SER A 286 11.53 -26.76 0.95
N GLY A 287 12.53 -25.91 0.85
CA GLY A 287 12.64 -24.93 -0.23
C GLY A 287 11.80 -23.65 -0.02
N PHE A 288 11.11 -23.51 1.12
CA PHE A 288 10.39 -22.30 1.46
C PHE A 288 11.36 -21.11 1.56
N THR A 289 11.06 -20.03 0.87
CA THR A 289 11.86 -18.79 0.91
C THR A 289 11.66 -18.11 2.26
N PHE A 290 12.69 -18.15 3.07
CA PHE A 290 12.70 -17.70 4.46
C PHE A 290 13.01 -16.19 4.58
N ALA A 291 13.88 -15.70 3.70
CA ALA A 291 14.25 -14.31 3.58
C ALA A 291 14.66 -14.00 2.14
N TRP A 292 14.52 -12.75 1.74
CA TRP A 292 15.01 -12.26 0.44
C TRP A 292 15.27 -10.77 0.49
N ASP A 293 16.24 -10.30 -0.32
CA ASP A 293 16.51 -8.90 -0.57
C ASP A 293 16.74 -8.67 -2.06
N GLN A 294 16.30 -7.50 -2.55
CA GLN A 294 16.45 -7.12 -3.95
C GLN A 294 17.11 -5.76 -4.06
N PHE A 295 18.05 -5.64 -4.97
CA PHE A 295 18.80 -4.43 -5.24
C PHE A 295 18.62 -4.02 -6.70
N VAL A 296 18.20 -2.77 -6.90
CA VAL A 296 18.25 -2.12 -8.21
C VAL A 296 19.63 -1.51 -8.36
N LEU A 297 20.45 -2.09 -9.25
CA LEU A 297 21.87 -1.73 -9.39
C LEU A 297 22.08 -0.64 -10.43
N ARG A 298 21.22 -0.59 -11.44
CA ARG A 298 21.26 0.39 -12.53
C ARG A 298 19.86 0.75 -12.98
N PRO A 299 19.66 1.96 -13.55
CA PRO A 299 18.38 2.34 -14.14
C PRO A 299 17.93 1.37 -15.23
N MET A 300 16.61 1.29 -15.40
CA MET A 300 16.04 0.53 -16.51
C MET A 300 16.46 1.13 -17.84
N PRO A 301 16.77 0.29 -18.85
CA PRO A 301 16.98 0.77 -20.21
C PRO A 301 15.76 1.56 -20.70
N GLN A 302 15.99 2.76 -21.21
CA GLN A 302 14.91 3.59 -21.74
C GLN A 302 14.35 2.95 -23.01
N PRO A 303 13.02 2.98 -23.22
CA PRO A 303 12.47 2.63 -24.52
C PRO A 303 13.00 3.61 -25.56
N VAL A 304 13.58 3.07 -26.64
CA VAL A 304 14.02 3.89 -27.78
C VAL A 304 12.77 4.51 -28.39
N ALA A 305 12.76 5.83 -28.57
CA ALA A 305 11.72 6.49 -29.33
C ALA A 305 11.81 6.03 -30.79
N GLU A 306 10.89 5.18 -31.20
CA GLU A 306 10.76 4.84 -32.61
C GLU A 306 10.28 6.07 -33.38
N LYS A 307 10.98 6.41 -34.44
CA LYS A 307 10.55 7.46 -35.38
C LYS A 307 9.48 6.86 -36.27
N ASP A 308 8.23 7.20 -35.99
CA ASP A 308 7.13 6.79 -36.83
C ASP A 308 6.88 7.82 -37.92
N GLY A 309 6.89 7.36 -39.18
CA GLY A 309 6.44 8.16 -40.32
C GLY A 309 4.93 8.12 -40.45
N GLY A 310 4.36 9.23 -40.79
CA GLY A 310 2.91 9.39 -41.01
C GLY A 310 2.49 10.84 -40.85
N ASP A 311 1.35 11.19 -41.42
CA ASP A 311 0.75 12.50 -41.25
C ASP A 311 -0.41 12.46 -40.30
N LEU A 312 -0.53 13.50 -39.46
CA LEU A 312 -1.67 13.74 -38.58
C LEU A 312 -2.48 14.93 -39.08
N HIS A 313 -3.77 14.76 -39.10
CA HIS A 313 -4.71 15.86 -39.31
C HIS A 313 -5.41 16.18 -38.01
N TYR A 314 -5.63 17.47 -37.69
CA TYR A 314 -6.37 17.85 -36.50
C TYR A 314 -7.32 19.02 -36.78
N ASP A 315 -8.45 19.02 -36.06
CA ASP A 315 -9.38 20.14 -35.95
C ASP A 315 -9.48 20.58 -34.48
N HIS A 316 -9.51 21.89 -34.25
CA HIS A 316 -9.56 22.47 -32.92
C HIS A 316 -10.66 23.50 -32.80
N ARG A 317 -11.64 23.25 -31.91
CA ARG A 317 -12.76 24.14 -31.63
C ARG A 317 -12.96 24.30 -30.12
N GLY A 318 -12.52 25.43 -29.59
CA GLY A 318 -12.62 25.72 -28.14
C GLY A 318 -11.85 24.69 -27.30
N ASN A 319 -12.55 23.93 -26.47
CA ASN A 319 -11.95 22.86 -25.65
C ASN A 319 -12.13 21.44 -26.26
N ARG A 320 -12.43 21.37 -27.57
CA ARG A 320 -12.51 20.10 -28.33
C ARG A 320 -11.41 20.06 -29.36
N VAL A 321 -10.67 18.96 -29.37
CA VAL A 321 -9.60 18.66 -30.34
C VAL A 321 -9.86 17.26 -30.89
N GLU A 322 -9.90 17.16 -32.22
CA GLU A 322 -10.01 15.89 -32.95
C GLU A 322 -8.72 15.67 -33.72
N VAL A 323 -8.12 14.51 -33.59
CA VAL A 323 -6.86 14.14 -34.25
C VAL A 323 -7.07 12.84 -34.99
N GLN A 324 -6.73 12.81 -36.28
CA GLN A 324 -6.82 11.65 -37.16
C GLN A 324 -5.44 11.23 -37.62
N GLY A 325 -5.13 9.97 -37.47
CA GLY A 325 -4.00 9.30 -38.07
C GLY A 325 -4.44 8.29 -39.15
N ALA A 326 -3.54 7.44 -39.61
CA ALA A 326 -3.84 6.45 -40.65
C ALA A 326 -4.88 5.40 -40.14
N ASP A 327 -4.71 4.92 -38.89
CA ASP A 327 -5.46 3.80 -38.35
C ASP A 327 -6.19 4.16 -37.05
N PHE A 328 -6.25 5.47 -36.69
CA PHE A 328 -6.92 5.90 -35.47
C PHE A 328 -7.57 7.27 -35.59
N ASP A 329 -8.60 7.46 -34.78
CA ASP A 329 -9.24 8.74 -34.48
C ASP A 329 -9.26 8.96 -32.95
N LEU A 330 -8.76 10.12 -32.50
CA LEU A 330 -8.70 10.48 -31.09
C LEU A 330 -9.41 11.82 -30.86
N THR A 331 -10.32 11.86 -29.88
CA THR A 331 -11.02 13.10 -29.50
C THR A 331 -10.70 13.45 -28.05
N ILE A 332 -10.19 14.67 -27.87
CA ILE A 332 -10.02 15.30 -26.56
C ILE A 332 -11.11 16.34 -26.37
N GLN A 333 -11.82 16.30 -25.23
CA GLN A 333 -12.82 17.29 -24.88
C GLN A 333 -12.75 17.65 -23.40
N ASN A 334 -12.69 18.95 -23.10
CA ASN A 334 -12.57 19.45 -21.72
C ASN A 334 -11.44 18.78 -20.91
N GLY A 335 -10.30 18.54 -21.55
CA GLY A 335 -9.13 17.94 -20.91
C GLY A 335 -9.17 16.41 -20.77
N ARG A 336 -10.17 15.74 -21.32
CA ARG A 336 -10.37 14.29 -21.28
C ARG A 336 -10.26 13.70 -22.66
N VAL A 337 -9.67 12.51 -22.81
CA VAL A 337 -9.77 11.72 -24.04
C VAL A 337 -11.12 11.00 -23.99
N VAL A 338 -12.09 11.50 -24.76
CA VAL A 338 -13.48 11.01 -24.72
C VAL A 338 -13.75 9.92 -25.76
N SER A 339 -12.92 9.84 -26.79
CA SER A 339 -13.02 8.82 -27.82
C SER A 339 -11.62 8.44 -28.30
N TRP A 340 -11.39 7.17 -28.50
CA TRP A 340 -10.19 6.62 -29.09
C TRP A 340 -10.56 5.41 -29.95
N VAL A 341 -10.74 5.67 -31.22
CA VAL A 341 -11.07 4.65 -32.23
C VAL A 341 -9.77 4.14 -32.85
N ILE A 342 -9.58 2.86 -32.92
CA ILE A 342 -8.39 2.20 -33.48
C ILE A 342 -8.89 1.07 -34.37
N ASP A 343 -8.42 1.00 -35.60
CA ASP A 343 -8.89 0.04 -36.62
C ASP A 343 -10.43 0.03 -36.74
N GLY A 344 -11.08 1.21 -36.65
CA GLY A 344 -12.52 1.39 -36.72
C GLY A 344 -13.30 0.97 -35.44
N SER A 345 -12.63 0.54 -34.37
CA SER A 345 -13.24 0.10 -33.12
C SER A 345 -12.97 1.08 -31.96
N GLN A 346 -14.02 1.50 -31.24
CA GLN A 346 -13.89 2.32 -30.04
C GLN A 346 -13.27 1.52 -28.90
N ARG A 347 -12.20 2.06 -28.31
CA ARG A 347 -11.43 1.39 -27.25
C ARG A 347 -11.85 1.81 -25.84
N LEU A 348 -12.52 2.94 -25.67
CA LEU A 348 -12.91 3.47 -24.38
C LEU A 348 -14.41 3.24 -24.13
N VAL A 349 -14.74 2.69 -22.95
CA VAL A 349 -16.11 2.66 -22.41
C VAL A 349 -16.41 3.96 -21.67
N ALA A 350 -15.43 4.50 -20.91
CA ALA A 350 -15.47 5.82 -20.34
C ALA A 350 -14.12 6.55 -20.53
N PRO A 351 -14.14 7.90 -20.53
CA PRO A 351 -12.97 8.71 -20.87
C PRO A 351 -11.71 8.41 -20.06
N LEU A 352 -10.53 8.61 -20.68
CA LEU A 352 -9.30 8.84 -19.93
C LEU A 352 -9.36 10.25 -19.34
N GLU A 353 -9.42 10.34 -18.02
CA GLU A 353 -9.58 11.60 -17.30
C GLU A 353 -8.70 11.67 -16.04
N PRO A 354 -8.35 12.89 -15.57
CA PRO A 354 -7.64 13.06 -14.30
C PRO A 354 -8.40 12.44 -13.13
N ALA A 355 -7.69 11.77 -12.24
CA ALA A 355 -8.22 11.11 -11.06
C ALA A 355 -7.55 11.62 -9.78
N TYR A 356 -8.36 12.17 -8.86
CA TYR A 356 -7.89 12.78 -7.61
C TYR A 356 -8.47 12.11 -6.36
N PHE A 357 -9.35 11.14 -6.56
CA PHE A 357 -10.07 10.45 -5.49
C PHE A 357 -9.83 8.94 -5.57
N ARG A 358 -9.69 8.30 -4.40
CA ARG A 358 -9.76 6.84 -4.20
C ARG A 358 -10.90 6.51 -3.24
N ALA A 359 -11.40 5.27 -3.26
CA ALA A 359 -12.26 4.78 -2.18
C ALA A 359 -11.51 4.89 -0.86
N LEU A 360 -12.10 5.57 0.13
CA LEU A 360 -11.41 5.90 1.37
C LEU A 360 -11.06 4.63 2.15
N THR A 361 -9.80 4.54 2.59
CA THR A 361 -9.40 3.55 3.58
C THR A 361 -9.88 3.96 4.97
N ASP A 362 -9.87 3.04 5.93
CA ASP A 362 -10.24 3.36 7.30
C ASP A 362 -9.33 4.44 7.90
N ASN A 363 -8.04 4.43 7.55
CA ASN A 363 -7.09 5.45 8.00
C ASN A 363 -7.27 6.81 7.29
N ASP A 364 -7.79 6.83 6.05
CA ASP A 364 -8.22 8.08 5.39
C ASP A 364 -9.43 8.71 6.08
N ILE A 365 -10.33 7.90 6.63
CA ILE A 365 -11.53 8.34 7.35
C ILE A 365 -11.18 8.85 8.74
N ASP A 366 -10.12 8.30 9.34
CA ASP A 366 -9.56 8.73 10.62
C ASP A 366 -10.59 8.67 11.77
N PHE A 367 -10.55 9.63 12.67
CA PHE A 367 -11.46 9.77 13.81
C PHE A 367 -12.95 9.62 13.42
N LEU A 368 -13.37 9.98 12.21
CA LEU A 368 -14.76 9.85 11.77
C LEU A 368 -15.25 8.41 11.64
N ASN A 369 -14.36 7.40 11.73
CA ASN A 369 -14.76 6.01 11.90
C ASN A 369 -15.64 5.80 13.13
N PHE A 370 -15.42 6.58 14.19
CA PHE A 370 -16.25 6.52 15.41
C PHE A 370 -17.60 7.24 15.26
N VAL A 371 -17.76 8.05 14.21
CA VAL A 371 -18.99 8.80 13.94
C VAL A 371 -19.40 8.67 12.47
N PRO A 372 -19.79 7.46 12.01
CA PRO A 372 -20.04 7.15 10.60
C PRO A 372 -20.94 8.15 9.85
N PRO A 373 -22.03 8.71 10.44
CA PRO A 373 -22.85 9.69 9.73
C PRO A 373 -22.11 10.97 9.31
N LEU A 374 -20.98 11.28 9.94
CA LEU A 374 -20.17 12.46 9.65
C LEU A 374 -19.09 12.23 8.61
N ILE A 375 -18.80 10.99 8.22
CA ILE A 375 -17.77 10.64 7.22
C ILE A 375 -17.93 11.47 5.94
N LYS A 376 -19.17 11.67 5.47
CA LYS A 376 -19.46 12.49 4.28
C LYS A 376 -18.98 13.94 4.35
N PHE A 377 -18.69 14.46 5.54
CA PHE A 377 -18.16 15.80 5.77
C PHE A 377 -16.65 15.83 5.87
N HIS A 378 -15.99 14.67 5.86
CA HIS A 378 -14.55 14.58 5.92
C HIS A 378 -13.90 15.39 4.79
N PRO A 379 -12.83 16.19 5.07
CA PRO A 379 -12.17 17.01 4.06
C PRO A 379 -11.72 16.24 2.82
N LEU A 380 -11.27 15.00 2.96
CA LEU A 380 -10.81 14.17 1.85
C LEU A 380 -11.93 13.79 0.87
N TYR A 381 -13.19 13.69 1.32
CA TYR A 381 -14.34 13.56 0.41
C TYR A 381 -14.51 14.74 -0.54
N GLY A 382 -13.92 15.88 -0.22
CA GLY A 382 -13.90 17.01 -1.10
C GLY A 382 -13.19 16.77 -2.43
N TRP A 383 -12.23 15.83 -2.50
CA TRP A 383 -11.57 15.45 -3.74
C TRP A 383 -12.52 14.77 -4.73
N ARG A 384 -13.48 13.97 -4.24
CA ARG A 384 -14.57 13.42 -5.05
C ARG A 384 -15.40 14.51 -5.75
N ARG A 385 -15.69 15.61 -5.04
CA ARG A 385 -16.42 16.73 -5.62
C ARG A 385 -15.53 17.53 -6.56
N ALA A 386 -14.25 17.68 -6.24
CA ALA A 386 -13.27 18.36 -7.07
C ALA A 386 -13.15 17.68 -8.43
N GLN A 387 -12.95 16.36 -8.46
CA GLN A 387 -12.86 15.57 -9.70
C GLN A 387 -14.06 15.77 -10.62
N ARG A 388 -15.28 15.77 -10.08
CA ARG A 388 -16.51 15.98 -10.86
C ARG A 388 -16.66 17.38 -11.46
N ARG A 389 -16.03 18.41 -10.83
CA ARG A 389 -16.09 19.80 -11.25
C ARG A 389 -14.90 20.23 -12.07
N THR A 390 -13.97 19.34 -12.33
CA THR A 390 -12.79 19.60 -13.15
C THR A 390 -13.18 19.79 -14.61
N HIS A 391 -12.72 20.89 -15.21
CA HIS A 391 -12.95 21.23 -16.62
C HIS A 391 -11.79 22.06 -17.18
N ALA A 392 -11.64 22.07 -18.51
CA ALA A 392 -10.61 22.85 -19.17
C ALA A 392 -10.97 24.35 -19.16
N LEU A 393 -10.02 25.18 -18.72
CA LEU A 393 -10.08 26.65 -18.84
C LEU A 393 -9.59 27.11 -20.20
N ARG A 394 -8.51 26.49 -20.69
CA ARG A 394 -7.86 26.86 -21.93
C ARG A 394 -7.22 25.63 -22.55
N THR A 395 -7.41 25.49 -23.83
CA THR A 395 -6.76 24.47 -24.66
C THR A 395 -5.96 25.16 -25.76
N VAL A 396 -4.71 24.75 -25.93
CA VAL A 396 -3.81 25.24 -27.00
C VAL A 396 -3.30 24.03 -27.77
N VAL A 397 -3.39 24.07 -29.08
CA VAL A 397 -2.92 23.01 -29.98
C VAL A 397 -1.82 23.53 -30.88
N GLN A 398 -0.78 22.77 -31.06
CA GLN A 398 0.32 23.11 -31.96
C GLN A 398 0.87 21.86 -32.63
N ALA A 399 1.43 22.02 -33.81
CA ALA A 399 2.23 20.98 -34.44
C ALA A 399 3.53 20.83 -33.65
N GLY A 400 3.86 19.62 -33.26
CA GLY A 400 5.11 19.27 -32.59
C GLY A 400 6.18 18.80 -33.55
N ALA A 401 7.37 18.50 -33.03
CA ALA A 401 8.42 17.83 -33.82
C ALA A 401 7.98 16.41 -34.22
N ASP A 402 8.60 15.85 -35.22
CA ASP A 402 8.39 14.48 -35.73
C ASP A 402 6.92 14.20 -36.11
N ASN A 403 6.24 15.15 -36.74
CA ASN A 403 4.85 15.09 -37.20
C ASN A 403 3.84 14.81 -36.05
N THR A 404 4.13 15.21 -34.84
CA THR A 404 3.22 15.04 -33.71
C THR A 404 2.26 16.21 -33.55
N VAL A 405 1.14 15.99 -32.82
CA VAL A 405 0.21 17.04 -32.38
C VAL A 405 0.33 17.18 -30.88
N GLU A 406 0.61 18.39 -30.39
CA GLU A 406 0.70 18.71 -28.97
C GLU A 406 -0.51 19.52 -28.52
N VAL A 407 -1.15 19.07 -27.43
CA VAL A 407 -2.34 19.71 -26.84
C VAL A 407 -2.02 20.06 -25.39
N HIS A 408 -1.91 21.36 -25.11
CA HIS A 408 -1.65 21.90 -23.77
C HIS A 408 -2.93 22.43 -23.16
N ILE A 409 -3.26 21.98 -21.97
CA ILE A 409 -4.54 22.25 -21.33
C ILE A 409 -4.31 22.77 -19.90
N ALA A 410 -4.80 24.00 -19.65
CA ALA A 410 -4.95 24.50 -18.29
C ALA A 410 -6.33 24.09 -17.76
N MET A 411 -6.36 23.39 -16.64
CA MET A 411 -7.58 22.89 -16.02
C MET A 411 -8.02 23.78 -14.85
N SER A 412 -9.32 23.83 -14.61
CA SER A 412 -9.90 24.35 -13.36
C SER A 412 -10.34 23.16 -12.52
N THR A 413 -9.60 22.91 -11.46
CA THR A 413 -9.92 21.85 -10.51
C THR A 413 -10.04 22.44 -9.11
N PRO A 414 -11.23 22.40 -8.47
CA PRO A 414 -11.36 22.83 -7.08
C PRO A 414 -10.31 22.10 -6.21
N ARG A 415 -9.68 22.83 -5.27
CA ARG A 415 -8.61 22.35 -4.40
C ARG A 415 -7.21 22.26 -5.03
N LEU A 416 -7.04 22.57 -6.31
CA LEU A 416 -5.73 22.78 -6.93
C LEU A 416 -5.47 24.28 -7.13
N ARG A 417 -4.20 24.69 -7.04
CA ARG A 417 -3.73 26.04 -7.43
C ARG A 417 -3.38 26.06 -8.90
N GLU A 418 -2.79 24.98 -9.35
CA GLU A 418 -2.35 24.73 -10.72
C GLU A 418 -2.76 23.31 -11.10
N ASP A 419 -3.19 23.14 -12.34
CA ASP A 419 -3.56 21.84 -12.91
C ASP A 419 -3.35 21.90 -14.43
N LEU A 420 -2.28 21.29 -14.91
CA LEU A 420 -1.82 21.36 -16.29
C LEU A 420 -1.66 19.98 -16.88
N ILE A 421 -2.26 19.76 -18.04
CA ILE A 421 -2.15 18.51 -18.80
C ILE A 421 -1.55 18.82 -20.17
N THR A 422 -0.63 17.97 -20.61
CA THR A 422 -0.13 17.95 -21.98
C THR A 422 -0.33 16.58 -22.58
N TYR A 423 -1.01 16.55 -23.71
CA TYR A 423 -1.08 15.36 -24.57
C TYR A 423 -0.19 15.58 -25.78
N LYS A 424 0.62 14.56 -26.14
CA LYS A 424 1.36 14.54 -27.41
C LYS A 424 0.95 13.27 -28.16
N ILE A 425 0.36 13.47 -29.32
CA ILE A 425 -0.18 12.43 -30.17
C ILE A 425 0.82 12.13 -31.27
N TYR A 426 1.18 10.87 -31.44
CA TYR A 426 2.11 10.39 -32.45
C TYR A 426 1.38 9.79 -33.65
N PRO A 427 2.02 9.77 -34.85
CA PRO A 427 1.40 9.23 -36.08
C PRO A 427 0.92 7.78 -35.97
N ASN A 428 1.54 6.96 -35.14
CA ASN A 428 1.14 5.57 -34.89
C ASN A 428 0.05 5.39 -33.82
N GLY A 429 -0.61 6.47 -33.40
CA GLY A 429 -1.65 6.45 -32.39
C GLY A 429 -1.16 6.41 -30.93
N ARG A 430 0.15 6.40 -30.67
CA ARG A 430 0.68 6.53 -29.30
C ARG A 430 0.33 7.87 -28.71
N LEU A 431 0.03 7.89 -27.42
CA LEU A 431 -0.33 9.07 -26.66
C LEU A 431 0.62 9.25 -25.46
N TYR A 432 1.46 10.26 -25.53
CA TYR A 432 2.18 10.74 -24.36
C TYR A 432 1.24 11.62 -23.53
N VAL A 433 1.21 11.38 -22.22
CA VAL A 433 0.43 12.12 -21.24
C VAL A 433 1.36 12.68 -20.18
N TYR A 434 1.39 13.98 -20.03
CA TYR A 434 2.05 14.66 -18.91
C TYR A 434 1.01 15.39 -18.08
N HIS A 435 1.12 15.26 -16.76
CA HIS A 435 0.25 15.94 -15.82
C HIS A 435 1.08 16.58 -14.72
N SER A 436 0.77 17.84 -14.38
CA SER A 436 1.32 18.50 -13.21
C SER A 436 0.25 19.28 -12.46
N ALA A 437 0.29 19.24 -11.13
CA ALA A 437 -0.65 19.93 -10.26
C ALA A 437 0.00 20.42 -8.97
N VAL A 438 -0.58 21.47 -8.38
CA VAL A 438 -0.19 21.98 -7.06
C VAL A 438 -1.42 21.95 -6.15
N PRO A 439 -1.52 21.00 -5.20
CA PRO A 439 -2.68 20.89 -4.33
C PRO A 439 -2.71 22.00 -3.25
N LYS A 440 -3.91 22.43 -2.87
CA LYS A 440 -4.16 23.34 -1.73
C LYS A 440 -4.33 22.61 -0.41
N GLN A 441 -4.56 21.31 -0.48
CA GLN A 441 -4.77 20.38 0.64
C GLN A 441 -4.13 19.04 0.29
N ASP A 442 -3.79 18.22 1.29
CA ASP A 442 -3.29 16.88 1.05
C ASP A 442 -4.24 16.10 0.13
N MET A 443 -3.66 15.34 -0.80
CA MET A 443 -4.39 14.57 -1.80
C MET A 443 -4.37 13.09 -1.48
N LEU A 444 -5.42 12.39 -1.91
CA LEU A 444 -5.48 10.94 -1.87
C LEU A 444 -4.78 10.29 -3.06
N ARG A 445 -5.00 10.85 -4.25
CA ARG A 445 -4.54 10.33 -5.54
C ARG A 445 -4.21 11.48 -6.48
N PHE A 446 -3.15 11.31 -7.25
CA PHE A 446 -2.77 12.15 -8.36
C PHE A 446 -2.48 11.25 -9.57
N GLY A 447 -3.46 11.11 -10.46
CA GLY A 447 -3.40 10.13 -11.52
C GLY A 447 -4.38 10.39 -12.65
N PHE A 448 -4.56 9.36 -13.48
CA PHE A 448 -5.58 9.24 -14.50
C PHE A 448 -6.39 7.96 -14.30
N GLN A 449 -7.64 8.00 -14.74
CA GLN A 449 -8.54 6.84 -14.78
C GLN A 449 -9.15 6.73 -16.16
N MET A 450 -9.38 5.50 -16.64
CA MET A 450 -10.21 5.22 -17.81
C MET A 450 -11.00 3.93 -17.60
N THR A 451 -12.11 3.78 -18.33
CA THR A 451 -12.85 2.52 -18.37
C THR A 451 -12.73 1.91 -19.75
N LEU A 452 -12.36 0.66 -19.79
CA LEU A 452 -12.10 -0.16 -20.96
C LEU A 452 -13.13 -1.29 -21.06
N PRO A 453 -13.27 -1.96 -22.22
CA PRO A 453 -14.06 -3.18 -22.32
C PRO A 453 -13.61 -4.24 -21.30
N GLY A 454 -14.56 -4.93 -20.67
CA GLY A 454 -14.27 -5.98 -19.70
C GLY A 454 -13.51 -7.18 -20.27
N SER A 455 -13.51 -7.33 -21.61
CA SER A 455 -12.67 -8.32 -22.30
C SER A 455 -11.18 -8.07 -22.15
N TYR A 456 -10.75 -6.86 -21.77
CA TYR A 456 -9.36 -6.56 -21.46
C TYR A 456 -9.05 -7.07 -20.04
N GLU A 457 -8.88 -8.37 -19.97
CA GLU A 457 -8.76 -9.15 -18.74
C GLU A 457 -7.31 -9.54 -18.44
N TYR A 458 -6.44 -9.65 -19.45
CA TYR A 458 -5.08 -10.15 -19.28
C TYR A 458 -4.11 -9.01 -18.98
N VAL A 459 -3.38 -9.16 -17.87
CA VAL A 459 -2.46 -8.16 -17.35
C VAL A 459 -1.05 -8.71 -17.28
N ASN A 460 -0.12 -7.97 -17.86
CA ASN A 460 1.32 -8.21 -17.73
C ASN A 460 2.00 -6.92 -17.28
N TRP A 461 2.85 -6.96 -16.26
CA TRP A 461 3.57 -5.74 -15.86
C TRP A 461 5.00 -6.03 -15.42
N TYR A 462 5.85 -5.02 -15.57
CA TYR A 462 7.12 -4.91 -14.88
C TYR A 462 7.00 -3.82 -13.83
N GLY A 463 7.03 -4.21 -12.57
CA GLY A 463 6.78 -3.35 -11.43
C GLY A 463 6.80 -4.16 -10.15
N ARG A 464 6.36 -3.56 -9.02
CA ARG A 464 6.23 -4.32 -7.78
C ARG A 464 5.02 -5.24 -7.82
N GLY A 465 5.18 -6.41 -7.18
CA GLY A 465 4.15 -7.44 -7.16
C GLY A 465 4.59 -8.73 -6.45
N PRO A 466 3.76 -9.80 -6.61
CA PRO A 466 2.49 -9.84 -7.36
C PRO A 466 1.31 -9.20 -6.61
N HIS A 467 1.39 -9.09 -5.27
CA HIS A 467 0.35 -8.54 -4.40
C HIS A 467 0.33 -7.00 -4.38
N PRO A 468 -0.76 -6.38 -3.92
CA PRO A 468 -0.88 -4.94 -3.80
C PRO A 468 0.20 -4.29 -2.93
N SER A 469 0.64 -3.11 -3.35
CA SER A 469 1.64 -2.31 -2.66
C SER A 469 1.28 -0.82 -2.67
N TYR A 470 1.75 -0.08 -1.66
CA TYR A 470 1.55 1.36 -1.47
C TYR A 470 2.87 2.02 -1.07
N ARG A 471 2.94 3.34 -1.10
CA ARG A 471 4.19 4.09 -0.83
C ARG A 471 4.82 3.74 0.53
N ASP A 472 4.01 3.50 1.53
CA ASP A 472 4.37 3.16 2.90
C ASP A 472 4.31 1.64 3.21
N ARG A 473 3.94 0.82 2.20
CA ARG A 473 3.86 -0.64 2.31
C ARG A 473 4.24 -1.28 0.97
N LYS A 474 5.51 -1.38 0.69
CA LYS A 474 6.01 -1.95 -0.57
C LYS A 474 7.30 -2.78 -0.41
N THR A 475 7.83 -2.86 0.79
CA THR A 475 9.06 -3.60 1.07
C THR A 475 8.89 -5.08 0.81
N GLY A 476 7.70 -5.63 1.11
CA GLY A 476 7.34 -7.02 0.85
C GLY A 476 7.03 -7.36 -0.62
N ALA A 477 6.94 -6.37 -1.51
CA ALA A 477 6.63 -6.57 -2.93
C ALA A 477 7.90 -6.42 -3.79
N ALA A 478 8.38 -7.50 -4.38
CA ALA A 478 9.57 -7.47 -5.24
C ALA A 478 9.29 -6.78 -6.59
N LEU A 479 10.29 -6.10 -7.12
CA LEU A 479 10.26 -5.61 -8.51
C LEU A 479 10.47 -6.81 -9.45
N GLY A 480 9.61 -7.00 -10.44
CA GLY A 480 9.68 -8.15 -11.33
C GLY A 480 8.69 -8.08 -12.48
N ARG A 481 8.73 -9.10 -13.36
CA ARG A 481 7.71 -9.28 -14.38
C ARG A 481 6.66 -10.26 -13.90
N TYR A 482 5.43 -9.80 -13.91
CA TYR A 482 4.27 -10.55 -13.40
C TYR A 482 3.20 -10.65 -14.47
N GLN A 483 2.38 -11.69 -14.36
CA GLN A 483 1.21 -11.93 -15.19
C GLN A 483 0.02 -12.25 -14.29
N SER A 484 -1.14 -11.72 -14.64
CA SER A 484 -2.38 -11.96 -13.91
C SER A 484 -3.58 -11.72 -14.82
N THR A 485 -4.77 -11.85 -14.25
CA THR A 485 -6.01 -11.32 -14.82
C THR A 485 -6.51 -10.15 -13.96
N VAL A 486 -7.34 -9.28 -14.52
CA VAL A 486 -7.97 -8.19 -13.78
C VAL A 486 -8.73 -8.73 -12.57
N THR A 487 -9.48 -9.80 -12.77
CA THR A 487 -10.20 -10.51 -11.69
C THR A 487 -9.27 -10.98 -10.58
N ALA A 488 -8.10 -11.55 -10.90
CA ALA A 488 -7.15 -12.07 -9.92
C ALA A 488 -6.25 -10.98 -9.30
N LEU A 489 -6.19 -9.78 -9.89
CA LEU A 489 -5.48 -8.64 -9.31
C LEU A 489 -6.20 -8.08 -8.10
N GLU A 490 -7.51 -8.25 -8.03
CA GLU A 490 -8.33 -7.68 -6.98
C GLU A 490 -8.01 -8.31 -5.62
N HIS A 491 -7.91 -7.46 -4.61
CA HIS A 491 -7.91 -7.87 -3.21
C HIS A 491 -9.12 -7.27 -2.51
N ARG A 492 -9.89 -8.09 -1.79
CA ARG A 492 -11.14 -7.67 -1.14
C ARG A 492 -10.98 -7.69 0.37
N TYR A 493 -11.06 -6.53 0.97
CA TYR A 493 -11.19 -6.39 2.41
C TYR A 493 -12.64 -6.53 2.85
N MET A 494 -12.88 -6.88 4.12
CA MET A 494 -14.24 -7.07 4.68
C MET A 494 -15.10 -5.83 4.47
N ARG A 495 -14.55 -4.65 4.76
CA ARG A 495 -15.11 -3.36 4.35
C ARG A 495 -14.44 -2.92 3.05
N PRO A 496 -15.18 -2.84 1.92
CA PRO A 496 -14.62 -2.41 0.65
C PRO A 496 -14.00 -1.02 0.72
N GLN A 497 -12.77 -0.90 0.22
CA GLN A 497 -11.97 0.32 0.20
C GLN A 497 -10.89 0.21 -0.87
N GLU A 498 -10.08 1.24 -1.10
CA GLU A 498 -8.91 1.14 -1.98
C GLU A 498 -8.05 -0.07 -1.58
N SER A 499 -7.69 -0.93 -2.55
CA SER A 499 -7.10 -2.22 -2.20
C SER A 499 -6.13 -2.84 -3.21
N SER A 500 -6.15 -2.40 -4.47
CA SER A 500 -5.56 -3.18 -5.56
C SER A 500 -4.38 -2.51 -6.27
N ASN A 501 -3.76 -1.51 -5.65
CA ASN A 501 -2.67 -0.73 -6.23
C ASN A 501 -1.35 -1.53 -6.33
N ARG A 502 -0.56 -1.30 -7.41
CA ARG A 502 0.81 -1.80 -7.59
C ARG A 502 1.73 -0.64 -7.90
N THR A 503 2.74 -0.45 -7.07
CA THR A 503 3.68 0.67 -7.19
C THR A 503 4.87 0.33 -8.09
N ASP A 504 5.64 1.36 -8.42
CA ASP A 504 6.91 1.27 -9.12
C ASP A 504 6.79 0.47 -10.44
N THR A 505 5.72 0.74 -11.23
CA THR A 505 5.45 0.08 -12.50
C THR A 505 6.09 0.87 -13.64
N TYR A 506 6.86 0.17 -14.46
CA TYR A 506 7.56 0.75 -15.62
C TYR A 506 6.91 0.37 -16.94
N ASP A 507 6.23 -0.77 -17.00
CA ASP A 507 5.64 -1.33 -18.21
C ASP A 507 4.41 -2.15 -17.84
N LEU A 508 3.27 -1.89 -18.45
CA LEU A 508 2.00 -2.54 -18.20
C LEU A 508 1.30 -2.85 -19.51
N TYR A 509 0.88 -4.08 -19.70
CA TYR A 509 0.02 -4.53 -20.79
C TYR A 509 -1.33 -4.94 -20.22
N LEU A 510 -2.41 -4.41 -20.79
CA LEU A 510 -3.78 -4.78 -20.48
C LEU A 510 -4.51 -5.05 -21.79
N CYS A 511 -4.90 -6.31 -22.02
CA CYS A 511 -5.44 -6.73 -23.30
C CYS A 511 -6.45 -7.88 -23.18
N ASP A 512 -7.14 -8.16 -24.28
CA ASP A 512 -7.99 -9.34 -24.43
C ASP A 512 -7.17 -10.60 -24.81
N SER A 513 -7.86 -11.72 -25.00
CA SER A 513 -7.26 -13.00 -25.41
C SER A 513 -6.63 -12.98 -26.81
N HIS A 514 -6.93 -11.96 -27.64
CA HIS A 514 -6.36 -11.77 -28.97
C HIS A 514 -5.20 -10.77 -28.99
N GLY A 515 -4.85 -10.22 -27.82
CA GLY A 515 -3.79 -9.23 -27.66
C GLY A 515 -4.20 -7.80 -28.01
N GLU A 516 -5.50 -7.54 -28.20
CA GLU A 516 -6.03 -6.20 -28.40
C GLU A 516 -6.16 -5.48 -27.05
N GLY A 517 -5.66 -4.25 -26.94
CA GLY A 517 -5.69 -3.51 -25.70
C GLY A 517 -4.79 -2.30 -25.67
N PHE A 518 -4.18 -2.05 -24.51
CA PHE A 518 -3.23 -0.96 -24.32
C PHE A 518 -1.98 -1.43 -23.61
N ARG A 519 -0.86 -0.85 -24.02
CA ARG A 519 0.38 -0.84 -23.26
C ARG A 519 0.55 0.53 -22.61
N VAL A 520 0.91 0.56 -21.33
CA VAL A 520 1.27 1.75 -20.58
C VAL A 520 2.75 1.68 -20.23
N GLN A 521 3.52 2.69 -20.62
CA GLN A 521 4.95 2.75 -20.34
C GLN A 521 5.26 3.96 -19.48
N ALA A 522 6.12 3.78 -18.49
CA ALA A 522 6.70 4.87 -17.74
C ALA A 522 7.52 5.76 -18.68
N TYR A 523 7.46 7.07 -18.45
CA TYR A 523 8.27 8.01 -19.22
C TYR A 523 9.54 8.32 -18.45
N TYR A 524 10.69 8.09 -19.07
CA TYR A 524 12.01 8.07 -18.44
C TYR A 524 12.03 7.10 -17.23
N GLU A 525 12.76 7.45 -16.17
CA GLU A 525 12.96 6.63 -14.99
C GLU A 525 11.86 6.82 -13.93
N THR A 526 10.77 7.52 -14.25
CA THR A 526 9.70 7.82 -13.30
C THR A 526 8.59 6.77 -13.41
N PRO A 527 8.56 5.77 -12.54
CA PRO A 527 7.51 4.76 -12.56
C PRO A 527 6.16 5.35 -12.14
N PHE A 528 5.09 4.69 -12.56
CA PHE A 528 3.74 4.96 -12.11
C PHE A 528 3.24 3.84 -11.20
N ALA A 529 2.08 4.04 -10.57
CA ALA A 529 1.33 2.97 -9.93
C ALA A 529 0.07 2.67 -10.75
N PHE A 530 -0.44 1.43 -10.65
CA PHE A 530 -1.70 1.09 -11.32
C PHE A 530 -2.59 0.21 -10.44
N SER A 531 -3.90 0.29 -10.73
CA SER A 531 -4.89 -0.70 -10.29
C SER A 531 -5.89 -0.96 -11.41
N ALA A 532 -6.39 -2.20 -11.51
CA ALA A 532 -7.41 -2.59 -12.47
C ALA A 532 -8.45 -3.48 -11.80
N TYR A 533 -9.75 -3.25 -12.09
CA TYR A 533 -10.86 -3.99 -11.49
C TYR A 533 -12.16 -3.84 -12.30
N HIS A 534 -13.13 -4.74 -12.07
CA HIS A 534 -14.42 -4.79 -12.78
C HIS A 534 -15.54 -4.04 -12.06
N TYR A 535 -15.28 -2.86 -11.56
CA TYR A 535 -16.23 -1.94 -10.95
C TYR A 535 -15.70 -0.51 -11.03
N THR A 536 -16.49 0.44 -10.60
CA THR A 536 -16.03 1.84 -10.52
C THR A 536 -15.49 2.16 -9.13
N THR A 537 -14.53 3.09 -9.03
CA THR A 537 -14.05 3.64 -7.75
C THR A 537 -15.20 4.10 -6.86
N MET A 538 -16.26 4.65 -7.48
CA MET A 538 -17.44 5.12 -6.77
C MET A 538 -18.35 3.99 -6.28
N GLY A 539 -18.39 2.87 -6.98
CA GLY A 539 -19.09 1.67 -6.55
C GLY A 539 -18.41 1.07 -5.31
N LEU A 540 -17.07 0.96 -5.37
CA LEU A 540 -16.27 0.49 -4.25
C LEU A 540 -16.44 1.37 -2.99
N ASP A 541 -16.38 2.71 -3.14
CA ASP A 541 -16.52 3.66 -2.03
C ASP A 541 -17.88 3.63 -1.32
N LYS A 542 -18.91 3.10 -1.96
CA LYS A 542 -20.27 3.01 -1.42
C LYS A 542 -20.59 1.68 -0.75
N ALA A 543 -19.89 0.64 -1.10
CA ALA A 543 -20.14 -0.69 -0.59
C ALA A 543 -19.69 -0.77 0.89
N ALA A 544 -20.52 -1.32 1.77
CA ALA A 544 -20.20 -1.59 3.16
C ALA A 544 -19.66 -3.03 3.34
N HIS A 545 -20.03 -3.95 2.45
CA HIS A 545 -19.63 -5.35 2.48
C HIS A 545 -19.17 -5.83 1.10
N ILE A 546 -18.40 -6.89 1.08
CA ILE A 546 -17.83 -7.48 -0.15
C ILE A 546 -18.91 -7.78 -1.19
N HIS A 547 -20.04 -8.34 -0.76
CA HIS A 547 -21.15 -8.71 -1.65
C HIS A 547 -21.94 -7.52 -2.23
N GLU A 548 -21.71 -6.31 -1.71
CA GLU A 548 -22.33 -5.07 -2.20
C GLU A 548 -21.48 -4.36 -3.27
N ILE A 549 -20.25 -4.83 -3.53
CA ILE A 549 -19.42 -4.26 -4.60
C ILE A 549 -20.15 -4.48 -5.93
N PRO A 550 -20.45 -3.43 -6.70
CA PRO A 550 -21.21 -3.55 -7.95
C PRO A 550 -20.29 -4.08 -9.07
N TYR A 551 -19.98 -5.36 -9.01
CA TYR A 551 -19.15 -6.04 -10.00
C TYR A 551 -19.84 -6.05 -11.37
N ASP A 552 -19.14 -5.59 -12.40
CA ASP A 552 -19.61 -5.57 -13.79
C ASP A 552 -18.52 -6.11 -14.73
N PRO A 553 -18.64 -7.39 -15.17
CA PRO A 553 -17.64 -8.00 -16.03
C PRO A 553 -17.58 -7.41 -17.44
N SER A 554 -18.50 -6.51 -17.81
CA SER A 554 -18.49 -5.83 -19.10
C SER A 554 -17.52 -4.65 -19.16
N LEU A 555 -16.98 -4.23 -18.03
CA LEU A 555 -16.07 -3.11 -17.92
C LEU A 555 -14.79 -3.46 -17.14
N THR A 556 -13.70 -2.78 -17.48
CA THR A 556 -12.44 -2.76 -16.72
C THR A 556 -12.06 -1.32 -16.44
N THR A 557 -12.07 -0.93 -15.18
CA THR A 557 -11.53 0.36 -14.73
C THR A 557 -10.03 0.24 -14.56
N LEU A 558 -9.25 1.06 -15.26
CA LEU A 558 -7.80 1.17 -15.14
C LEU A 558 -7.43 2.52 -14.53
N ASN A 559 -6.69 2.51 -13.44
CA ASN A 559 -6.05 3.69 -12.86
C ASN A 559 -4.55 3.67 -13.17
N ILE A 560 -3.98 4.86 -13.47
CA ILE A 560 -2.56 5.09 -13.75
C ILE A 560 -2.15 6.29 -12.91
N ASP A 561 -1.46 6.04 -11.80
CA ASP A 561 -1.19 7.06 -10.78
C ASP A 561 0.28 7.48 -10.77
N GLY A 562 0.53 8.78 -10.84
CA GLY A 562 1.86 9.35 -10.56
C GLY A 562 2.16 9.38 -9.07
N ALA A 563 1.13 9.55 -8.24
CA ALA A 563 1.23 9.46 -6.79
C ALA A 563 -0.10 9.04 -6.16
N GLN A 564 0.00 8.24 -5.10
CA GLN A 564 -1.11 7.91 -4.23
C GLN A 564 -0.66 8.04 -2.78
N CYS A 565 -1.52 8.55 -1.90
CA CYS A 565 -1.26 8.59 -0.46
C CYS A 565 -1.01 7.18 0.08
N GLY A 566 -0.16 7.04 1.08
CA GLY A 566 0.03 5.80 1.82
C GLY A 566 -1.27 5.30 2.46
N VAL A 567 -1.21 4.17 3.13
CA VAL A 567 -2.37 3.55 3.79
C VAL A 567 -2.38 3.72 5.32
N GLY A 568 -1.24 4.07 5.93
CA GLY A 568 -1.14 4.28 7.37
C GLY A 568 -1.35 3.02 8.19
N GLY A 569 -1.73 3.16 9.46
CA GLY A 569 -2.06 2.05 10.34
C GLY A 569 -1.26 2.02 11.64
N ASP A 570 -0.63 3.12 12.07
CA ASP A 570 0.07 3.19 13.37
C ASP A 570 -0.91 3.07 14.53
N LEU A 571 -2.06 3.69 14.41
CA LEU A 571 -3.09 3.81 15.43
C LEU A 571 -4.41 3.21 14.93
N PRO A 572 -5.24 2.66 15.83
CA PRO A 572 -6.54 2.12 15.47
C PRO A 572 -7.46 3.16 14.83
N GLY A 573 -7.75 3.03 13.52
CA GLY A 573 -8.69 3.90 12.80
C GLY A 573 -8.37 5.40 12.84
N GLN A 574 -7.16 5.76 13.25
CA GLN A 574 -6.66 7.13 13.39
C GLN A 574 -5.22 7.24 12.87
N GLY A 575 -4.75 6.22 12.20
CA GLY A 575 -3.40 6.12 11.69
C GLY A 575 -3.16 7.05 10.53
N ALA A 576 -3.09 8.34 10.81
CA ALA A 576 -2.74 9.34 9.79
C ALA A 576 -1.45 8.91 9.08
N VAL A 577 -1.52 8.85 7.76
CA VAL A 577 -0.34 8.54 6.93
C VAL A 577 0.80 9.49 7.29
N ARG A 578 1.98 8.96 7.57
CA ARG A 578 3.17 9.76 7.92
C ARG A 578 3.55 10.71 6.78
N ALA A 579 4.12 11.85 7.14
CA ALA A 579 4.46 12.92 6.20
C ALA A 579 5.23 12.47 4.94
N PRO A 580 6.24 11.59 4.99
CA PRO A 580 6.96 11.13 3.80
C PRO A 580 6.10 10.37 2.78
N TYR A 581 4.96 9.85 3.21
CA TYR A 581 4.07 9.01 2.40
C TYR A 581 2.79 9.72 1.95
N ARG A 582 2.65 11.01 2.28
CA ARG A 582 1.53 11.87 1.83
C ARG A 582 1.76 12.40 0.43
N VAL A 583 0.69 12.88 -0.18
CA VAL A 583 0.73 13.80 -1.33
C VAL A 583 0.40 15.17 -0.77
N THR A 584 1.45 15.93 -0.43
CA THR A 584 1.39 17.07 0.49
C THR A 584 0.85 18.34 -0.18
N ALA A 585 0.07 19.11 0.57
CA ALA A 585 -0.40 20.41 0.18
C ALA A 585 0.76 21.38 -0.15
N GLY A 586 0.64 22.10 -1.26
CA GLY A 586 1.63 23.08 -1.70
C GLY A 586 2.81 22.52 -2.48
N GLU A 587 3.05 21.21 -2.46
CA GLU A 587 4.10 20.56 -3.24
C GLU A 587 3.62 20.28 -4.66
N LYS A 588 4.48 20.56 -5.65
CA LYS A 588 4.18 20.29 -7.05
C LYS A 588 4.30 18.77 -7.32
N CYS A 589 3.21 18.17 -7.74
CA CYS A 589 3.17 16.82 -8.27
C CYS A 589 3.32 16.86 -9.78
N SER A 590 4.09 15.94 -10.36
CA SER A 590 4.15 15.77 -11.82
C SER A 590 4.58 14.35 -12.18
N TYR A 591 4.05 13.83 -13.29
CA TYR A 591 4.47 12.58 -13.89
C TYR A 591 4.08 12.53 -15.36
N ALA A 592 4.65 11.56 -16.07
CA ALA A 592 4.30 11.30 -17.45
C ALA A 592 4.31 9.79 -17.74
N PHE A 593 3.48 9.40 -18.69
CA PHE A 593 3.43 8.04 -19.21
C PHE A 593 3.06 8.03 -20.69
N ILE A 594 3.30 6.91 -21.35
CA ILE A 594 2.90 6.69 -22.73
C ILE A 594 1.85 5.60 -22.78
N LEU A 595 0.73 5.87 -23.42
CA LEU A 595 -0.27 4.88 -23.82
C LEU A 595 -0.02 4.50 -25.29
N GLU A 596 0.12 3.21 -25.53
CA GLU A 596 0.31 2.65 -26.86
C GLU A 596 -0.84 1.67 -27.16
N PRO A 597 -1.62 1.91 -28.23
CA PRO A 597 -2.65 0.96 -28.63
C PRO A 597 -2.03 -0.34 -29.12
N MET A 598 -2.65 -1.44 -28.73
CA MET A 598 -2.25 -2.78 -29.18
C MET A 598 -3.31 -3.33 -30.15
N HIS A 599 -2.82 -3.83 -31.27
CA HIS A 599 -3.66 -4.40 -32.33
C HIS A 599 -3.85 -5.90 -32.12
N LYS A 600 -4.93 -6.44 -32.69
CA LYS A 600 -5.15 -7.89 -32.71
C LYS A 600 -3.97 -8.59 -33.36
N LYS A 601 -3.49 -9.64 -32.74
CA LYS A 601 -2.55 -10.55 -33.38
C LYS A 601 -3.27 -11.25 -34.53
N LYS A 602 -2.74 -11.11 -35.73
CA LYS A 602 -3.25 -11.78 -36.93
C LYS A 602 -3.07 -13.29 -36.87
#